data_263cfc52443951f2e0f30a2cc74fa8f4
#
_entry.id   263cfc52443951f2e0f30a2cc74fa8f4
#
_cell.length_a   1.000
_cell.length_b   1.000
_cell.length_c   1.000
_cell.angle_alpha   90.00
_cell.angle_beta   90.00
_cell.angle_gamma   90.00
#
_symmetry.space_group_name_H-M   'P 1'
#
loop_
_entity.id
_entity.type
_entity.pdbx_description
1 polymer ?
#
loop_
_entity_poly.entity_id
_entity_poly.type
_entity_poly.pdbx_seq_one_letter_code
_entity_poly.pdbx_strand_id
1 'polypeptide(L)'
;MHLLAPLALTTKPSPLTYTSKSSNALYQRRVAGKRSALKTSKLCVRAIDAAQPFDSEARQSIRAREAITLKIGIVGFGNFGQFLSKRFVADGHTVIATSRTDYCSTAVELGVQFFKDGDDFCEEHPDVVIFCTSILSLESTLEEFPFQRLRRDTLVCDVLSVKQFPKHLFVQRLPKHFDILCLHPMFGPDSGKGSWQDLPLVFDKVRIGEGDKRQERCNHLLRFFETQGCRMVEMSCEEHDRQAASSQFITHTVGRMLGTMELSETTISTKGFDSLLSLVDNTYHDSFDLYYGLFLYNENASTELARLELAFDQVKSQLFCRLHELIRTEHFGKDLET
;
A
#
# COMPACT_ATOMS: atom_id res chain seq x y z
N MET A 1 4.49 -5.64 -55.16
CA MET A 1 5.82 -5.11 -55.45
C MET A 1 6.51 -4.73 -54.17
N HIS A 2 7.72 -5.30 -53.98
CA HIS A 2 8.74 -5.13 -52.93
C HIS A 2 8.37 -5.62 -51.51
N LEU A 3 8.65 -6.81 -51.21
CA LEU A 3 9.75 -7.58 -50.59
C LEU A 3 10.86 -6.73 -49.95
N LEU A 4 11.06 -6.89 -48.67
CA LEU A 4 12.40 -6.99 -48.07
C LEU A 4 12.30 -7.74 -46.73
N ALA A 5 13.07 -8.80 -46.65
CA ALA A 5 13.21 -9.74 -45.54
C ALA A 5 14.39 -9.33 -44.60
N PRO A 6 14.66 -10.08 -43.55
CA PRO A 6 15.31 -9.59 -42.32
C PRO A 6 16.83 -9.80 -42.32
N LEU A 7 17.54 -9.03 -41.52
CA LEU A 7 18.94 -9.25 -41.16
C LEU A 7 19.07 -9.54 -39.67
N ALA A 8 19.44 -10.78 -39.38
CA ALA A 8 19.95 -11.21 -38.09
C ALA A 8 21.44 -10.89 -37.99
N LEU A 9 21.88 -10.37 -36.86
CA LEU A 9 23.27 -10.35 -36.45
C LEU A 9 23.41 -10.69 -34.99
N THR A 10 23.89 -11.90 -34.77
CA THR A 10 24.40 -12.44 -33.51
C THR A 10 25.84 -12.00 -33.30
N THR A 11 26.20 -11.49 -32.17
CA THR A 11 27.55 -11.61 -31.61
C THR A 11 27.53 -11.58 -30.10
N LYS A 12 27.93 -12.69 -29.49
CA LYS A 12 28.35 -12.79 -28.08
C LYS A 12 29.81 -12.36 -27.97
N PRO A 13 30.24 -11.80 -26.86
CA PRO A 13 31.62 -11.87 -26.42
C PRO A 13 31.82 -12.80 -25.23
N SER A 14 32.92 -13.55 -25.29
CA SER A 14 33.44 -14.51 -24.32
C SER A 14 34.13 -13.83 -23.13
N PRO A 15 34.34 -14.57 -22.00
CA PRO A 15 34.91 -14.00 -20.78
C PRO A 15 36.44 -14.02 -20.81
N LEU A 16 37.05 -12.93 -20.30
CA LEU A 16 38.49 -12.84 -20.06
C LEU A 16 38.77 -13.22 -18.59
N THR A 17 39.53 -14.29 -18.44
CA THR A 17 40.17 -14.72 -17.21
C THR A 17 41.44 -13.91 -16.96
N TYR A 18 41.61 -13.39 -15.75
CA TYR A 18 42.86 -12.79 -15.31
C TYR A 18 43.41 -13.58 -14.13
N THR A 19 44.58 -14.20 -14.36
CA THR A 19 45.38 -14.91 -13.34
C THR A 19 46.41 -13.94 -12.75
N SER A 20 46.44 -13.85 -11.42
CA SER A 20 47.49 -13.14 -10.70
C SER A 20 48.60 -14.11 -10.28
N LYS A 21 49.82 -13.75 -10.58
CA LYS A 21 51.04 -14.39 -10.04
C LYS A 21 51.62 -13.53 -8.92
N SER A 22 51.97 -14.21 -7.87
CA SER A 22 52.74 -13.79 -6.70
C SER A 22 54.17 -13.42 -7.03
N SER A 23 54.75 -12.54 -6.25
CA SER A 23 56.20 -12.59 -5.92
C SER A 23 56.50 -11.91 -4.59
N ASN A 24 57.12 -12.71 -3.72
CA ASN A 24 57.82 -12.36 -2.51
C ASN A 24 59.11 -11.57 -2.81
N ALA A 25 59.47 -10.66 -1.94
CA ALA A 25 60.91 -10.42 -1.63
C ALA A 25 61.07 -9.70 -0.27
N LEU A 26 61.78 -10.40 0.56
CA LEU A 26 62.36 -10.00 1.85
C LEU A 26 63.23 -8.72 1.76
N TYR A 27 63.22 -7.88 2.78
CA TYR A 27 64.39 -7.12 3.17
C TYR A 27 64.42 -6.95 4.70
N GLN A 28 65.31 -7.73 5.37
CA GLN A 28 65.73 -7.50 6.76
C GLN A 28 66.86 -6.45 6.76
N ARG A 29 66.74 -5.44 7.61
CA ARG A 29 67.93 -4.74 8.11
C ARG A 29 67.83 -4.52 9.62
N ARG A 30 68.72 -5.19 10.34
CA ARG A 30 69.08 -4.92 11.73
C ARG A 30 69.79 -3.57 11.84
N VAL A 31 69.33 -2.76 12.80
CA VAL A 31 70.22 -1.73 13.42
C VAL A 31 69.99 -1.82 14.94
N ALA A 32 71.10 -2.10 15.64
CA ALA A 32 71.19 -2.07 17.08
C ALA A 32 71.38 -0.64 17.55
N GLY A 33 70.71 -0.23 18.62
CA GLY A 33 70.95 1.09 19.22
C GLY A 33 70.20 1.32 20.54
N LYS A 34 70.89 1.13 21.63
CA LYS A 34 70.80 1.74 22.98
C LYS A 34 69.40 1.75 23.66
N ARG A 35 69.31 0.92 24.69
CA ARG A 35 68.28 0.95 25.76
C ARG A 35 68.43 2.23 26.58
N SER A 36 67.41 3.11 26.58
CA SER A 36 67.15 4.05 27.65
C SER A 36 65.88 3.63 28.35
N ALA A 37 65.99 3.42 29.66
CA ALA A 37 64.89 3.00 30.50
C ALA A 37 63.90 4.19 30.67
N LEU A 38 62.81 4.17 29.93
CA LEU A 38 61.62 4.99 30.19
C LEU A 38 60.71 4.28 31.17
N LYS A 39 60.52 4.89 32.35
CA LYS A 39 59.54 4.50 33.34
C LYS A 39 58.17 4.40 32.70
N THR A 40 57.66 3.21 32.53
CA THR A 40 56.24 2.98 32.16
C THR A 40 55.38 3.36 33.35
N SER A 41 54.82 4.57 33.33
CA SER A 41 53.60 4.84 34.10
C SER A 41 52.50 4.01 33.51
N LYS A 42 51.98 3.04 34.29
CA LYS A 42 50.78 2.31 33.97
C LYS A 42 49.64 3.32 33.91
N LEU A 43 49.27 3.78 32.71
CA LEU A 43 47.99 4.39 32.45
C LEU A 43 46.93 3.29 32.66
N CYS A 44 46.33 3.30 33.84
CA CYS A 44 45.15 2.52 34.13
C CYS A 44 43.99 3.18 33.34
N VAL A 45 43.81 2.77 32.10
CA VAL A 45 42.62 3.15 31.33
C VAL A 45 41.44 2.51 32.06
N ARG A 46 40.65 3.30 32.77
CA ARG A 46 39.44 2.83 33.41
C ARG A 46 38.50 2.36 32.32
N ALA A 47 38.10 1.11 32.35
CA ALA A 47 37.14 0.46 31.45
C ALA A 47 35.78 1.18 31.39
N ILE A 48 35.55 2.17 32.23
CA ILE A 48 34.33 2.99 32.31
C ILE A 48 34.22 3.98 31.13
N ASP A 49 35.35 4.43 30.55
CA ASP A 49 35.30 5.43 29.45
C ASP A 49 35.00 4.82 28.08
N ALA A 50 35.11 3.50 27.92
CA ALA A 50 34.80 2.81 26.67
C ALA A 50 33.29 2.49 26.51
N ALA A 51 32.52 2.51 27.60
CA ALA A 51 31.08 2.23 27.55
C ALA A 51 30.25 3.50 27.31
N GLN A 52 30.75 4.68 27.62
CA GLN A 52 30.02 5.95 27.50
C GLN A 52 29.65 6.34 26.02
N PRO A 53 30.54 6.17 25.01
CA PRO A 53 30.15 6.45 23.63
C PRO A 53 28.99 5.55 23.13
N PHE A 54 29.04 4.27 23.48
CA PHE A 54 28.01 3.29 23.09
C PHE A 54 26.64 3.60 23.71
N ASP A 55 26.62 4.02 24.97
CA ASP A 55 25.42 4.46 25.67
C ASP A 55 24.85 5.78 25.09
N SER A 56 25.70 6.68 24.59
CA SER A 56 25.26 7.94 23.99
C SER A 56 24.63 7.72 22.62
N GLU A 57 25.19 6.85 21.80
CA GLU A 57 24.63 6.45 20.50
C GLU A 57 23.32 5.69 20.67
N ALA A 58 23.27 4.75 21.63
CA ALA A 58 22.03 4.04 21.95
C ALA A 58 20.94 5.00 22.45
N ARG A 59 21.27 5.95 23.33
CA ARG A 59 20.34 6.98 23.81
C ARG A 59 19.93 7.96 22.71
N GLN A 60 20.84 8.32 21.79
CA GLN A 60 20.49 9.13 20.61
C GLN A 60 19.57 8.36 19.67
N SER A 61 19.82 7.07 19.45
CA SER A 61 18.96 6.21 18.64
C SER A 61 17.56 6.03 19.27
N ILE A 62 17.48 5.87 20.60
CA ILE A 62 16.21 5.81 21.33
C ILE A 62 15.48 7.15 21.22
N ARG A 63 16.14 8.26 21.50
CA ARG A 63 15.56 9.61 21.35
C ARG A 63 15.14 9.93 19.92
N ALA A 64 15.91 9.49 18.93
CA ALA A 64 15.55 9.63 17.52
C ALA A 64 14.30 8.80 17.18
N ARG A 65 14.18 7.57 17.72
CA ARG A 65 12.97 6.74 17.59
C ARG A 65 11.77 7.34 18.31
N GLU A 66 11.93 7.80 19.56
CA GLU A 66 10.89 8.49 20.32
C GLU A 66 10.42 9.78 19.63
N ALA A 67 11.33 10.52 18.99
CA ALA A 67 11.01 11.71 18.20
C ALA A 67 10.21 11.42 16.91
N ILE A 68 10.21 10.17 16.46
CA ILE A 68 9.52 9.72 15.24
C ILE A 68 8.19 8.98 15.58
N THR A 69 7.98 8.64 16.87
CA THR A 69 6.76 7.93 17.30
C THR A 69 5.54 8.84 17.21
N LEU A 70 4.53 8.40 16.44
CA LEU A 70 3.24 9.07 16.33
C LEU A 70 2.21 8.39 17.24
N LYS A 71 1.27 9.19 17.78
CA LYS A 71 0.02 8.70 18.34
C LYS A 71 -1.03 8.68 17.25
N ILE A 72 -1.43 7.49 16.81
CA ILE A 72 -2.32 7.26 15.67
C ILE A 72 -3.68 6.81 16.17
N GLY A 73 -4.70 7.56 15.82
CA GLY A 73 -6.09 7.24 16.09
C GLY A 73 -6.76 6.58 14.89
N ILE A 74 -7.38 5.41 15.10
CA ILE A 74 -8.12 4.67 14.07
C ILE A 74 -9.62 4.81 14.34
N VAL A 75 -10.34 5.39 13.40
CA VAL A 75 -11.81 5.49 13.41
C VAL A 75 -12.38 4.44 12.46
N GLY A 76 -13.07 3.44 13.03
CA GLY A 76 -13.49 2.23 12.33
C GLY A 76 -12.48 1.09 12.51
N PHE A 77 -12.67 0.29 13.58
CA PHE A 77 -11.75 -0.77 13.97
C PHE A 77 -12.19 -2.16 13.44
N GLY A 78 -12.68 -2.18 12.18
CA GLY A 78 -12.96 -3.42 11.44
C GLY A 78 -11.68 -4.09 10.93
N ASN A 79 -11.83 -5.05 10.00
CA ASN A 79 -10.70 -5.85 9.48
C ASN A 79 -9.52 -4.98 8.98
N PHE A 80 -9.81 -3.91 8.26
CA PHE A 80 -8.77 -3.04 7.71
C PHE A 80 -8.11 -2.17 8.78
N GLY A 81 -8.90 -1.60 9.71
CA GLY A 81 -8.36 -0.83 10.84
C GLY A 81 -7.46 -1.68 11.73
N GLN A 82 -7.85 -2.92 12.03
CA GLN A 82 -7.05 -3.89 12.78
C GLN A 82 -5.76 -4.27 12.02
N PHE A 83 -5.87 -4.49 10.71
CA PHE A 83 -4.74 -4.80 9.83
C PHE A 83 -3.66 -3.71 9.86
N LEU A 84 -4.05 -2.44 9.72
CA LEU A 84 -3.13 -1.31 9.82
C LEU A 84 -2.56 -1.16 11.24
N SER A 85 -3.42 -1.25 12.26
CA SER A 85 -3.03 -1.09 13.67
C SER A 85 -1.94 -2.07 14.08
N LYS A 86 -2.05 -3.32 13.65
CA LYS A 86 -1.03 -4.35 13.91
C LYS A 86 0.37 -3.93 13.41
N ARG A 87 0.43 -3.30 12.24
CA ARG A 87 1.72 -2.83 11.68
C ARG A 87 2.21 -1.57 12.39
N PHE A 88 1.33 -0.62 12.70
CA PHE A 88 1.70 0.58 13.44
C PHE A 88 2.25 0.23 14.83
N VAL A 89 1.60 -0.66 15.57
CA VAL A 89 2.08 -1.11 16.88
C VAL A 89 3.42 -1.83 16.76
N ALA A 90 3.59 -2.70 15.76
CA ALA A 90 4.84 -3.42 15.52
C ALA A 90 6.02 -2.49 15.18
N ASP A 91 5.75 -1.32 14.57
CA ASP A 91 6.74 -0.29 14.27
C ASP A 91 7.03 0.64 15.47
N GLY A 92 6.29 0.48 16.57
CA GLY A 92 6.50 1.22 17.82
C GLY A 92 5.64 2.47 17.97
N HIS A 93 4.65 2.69 17.10
CA HIS A 93 3.67 3.77 17.26
C HIS A 93 2.66 3.47 18.38
N THR A 94 2.17 4.52 19.04
CA THR A 94 1.03 4.40 19.96
C THR A 94 -0.26 4.41 19.15
N VAL A 95 -1.08 3.37 19.27
CA VAL A 95 -2.34 3.27 18.53
C VAL A 95 -3.52 3.29 19.46
N ILE A 96 -4.47 4.17 19.18
CA ILE A 96 -5.78 4.23 19.81
C ILE A 96 -6.86 3.97 18.76
N ALA A 97 -8.00 3.41 19.17
CA ALA A 97 -9.06 3.09 18.22
C ALA A 97 -10.45 3.38 18.81
N THR A 98 -11.38 3.71 17.92
CA THR A 98 -12.82 3.78 18.22
C THR A 98 -13.64 3.18 17.10
N SER A 99 -14.79 2.59 17.43
CA SER A 99 -15.71 1.99 16.45
C SER A 99 -17.09 1.83 17.08
N ARG A 100 -18.13 1.81 16.26
CA ARG A 100 -19.51 1.51 16.69
C ARG A 100 -19.64 0.11 17.31
N THR A 101 -18.95 -0.86 16.73
CA THR A 101 -18.86 -2.22 17.26
C THR A 101 -17.79 -2.28 18.34
N ASP A 102 -18.07 -2.99 19.42
CA ASP A 102 -17.12 -3.22 20.50
C ASP A 102 -16.05 -4.22 20.09
N TYR A 103 -14.80 -3.75 20.02
CA TYR A 103 -13.60 -4.55 19.73
C TYR A 103 -12.59 -4.52 20.86
N CYS A 104 -13.01 -4.26 22.12
CA CYS A 104 -12.09 -4.15 23.27
C CYS A 104 -11.14 -5.36 23.38
N SER A 105 -11.64 -6.59 23.25
CA SER A 105 -10.81 -7.79 23.36
C SER A 105 -9.74 -7.86 22.26
N THR A 106 -10.13 -7.66 21.02
CA THR A 106 -9.21 -7.66 19.86
C THR A 106 -8.18 -6.53 19.95
N ALA A 107 -8.60 -5.35 20.42
CA ALA A 107 -7.70 -4.21 20.60
C ALA A 107 -6.60 -4.52 21.63
N VAL A 108 -6.97 -5.12 22.78
CA VAL A 108 -6.01 -5.55 23.81
C VAL A 108 -5.00 -6.55 23.24
N GLU A 109 -5.44 -7.55 22.46
CA GLU A 109 -4.57 -8.53 21.82
C GLU A 109 -3.57 -7.89 20.85
N LEU A 110 -3.98 -6.80 20.19
CA LEU A 110 -3.15 -6.05 19.23
C LEU A 110 -2.29 -4.97 19.91
N GLY A 111 -2.41 -4.75 21.21
CA GLY A 111 -1.72 -3.66 21.91
C GLY A 111 -2.27 -2.28 21.59
N VAL A 112 -3.56 -2.19 21.26
CA VAL A 112 -4.28 -0.95 20.91
C VAL A 112 -5.20 -0.56 22.08
N GLN A 113 -5.23 0.72 22.43
CA GLN A 113 -6.20 1.25 23.41
C GLN A 113 -7.52 1.55 22.68
N PHE A 114 -8.62 0.94 23.14
CA PHE A 114 -9.93 1.09 22.50
C PHE A 114 -10.84 1.97 23.33
N PHE A 115 -11.52 2.92 22.66
CA PHE A 115 -12.51 3.83 23.25
C PHE A 115 -13.88 3.58 22.63
N LYS A 116 -14.89 3.43 23.47
CA LYS A 116 -16.29 3.33 23.01
C LYS A 116 -16.88 4.69 22.70
N ASP A 117 -16.41 5.70 23.40
CA ASP A 117 -16.83 7.08 23.26
C ASP A 117 -15.86 7.86 22.36
N GLY A 118 -16.42 8.62 21.41
CA GLY A 118 -15.62 9.43 20.48
C GLY A 118 -15.01 10.65 21.14
N ASP A 119 -15.63 11.18 22.19
CA ASP A 119 -15.10 12.31 22.96
C ASP A 119 -13.83 11.88 23.71
N ASP A 120 -13.89 10.77 24.45
CA ASP A 120 -12.74 10.21 25.16
C ASP A 120 -11.59 9.87 24.21
N PHE A 121 -11.92 9.31 23.03
CA PHE A 121 -10.93 9.05 21.99
C PHE A 121 -10.22 10.33 21.52
N CYS A 122 -10.96 11.41 21.30
CA CYS A 122 -10.40 12.67 20.81
C CYS A 122 -9.58 13.39 21.89
N GLU A 123 -9.94 13.26 23.17
CA GLU A 123 -9.20 13.85 24.31
C GLU A 123 -7.82 13.20 24.51
N GLU A 124 -7.59 12.03 23.95
CA GLU A 124 -6.27 11.43 23.87
C GLU A 124 -5.30 12.18 22.94
N HIS A 125 -5.81 13.15 22.20
CA HIS A 125 -5.05 14.04 21.32
C HIS A 125 -4.10 13.32 20.35
N PRO A 126 -4.61 12.42 19.49
CA PRO A 126 -3.80 11.76 18.49
C PRO A 126 -3.14 12.76 17.54
N ASP A 127 -1.91 12.46 17.10
CA ASP A 127 -1.20 13.24 16.09
C ASP A 127 -1.85 13.07 14.71
N VAL A 128 -2.31 11.86 14.44
CA VAL A 128 -2.95 11.44 13.19
C VAL A 128 -4.26 10.73 13.51
N VAL A 129 -5.32 11.05 12.80
CA VAL A 129 -6.60 10.31 12.82
C VAL A 129 -6.83 9.71 11.44
N ILE A 130 -6.99 8.39 11.37
CA ILE A 130 -7.21 7.64 10.12
C ILE A 130 -8.61 7.06 10.12
N PHE A 131 -9.44 7.48 9.16
CA PHE A 131 -10.76 6.92 8.94
C PHE A 131 -10.66 5.62 8.13
N CYS A 132 -10.98 4.51 8.78
CA CYS A 132 -11.03 3.14 8.24
C CYS A 132 -12.47 2.62 8.18
N THR A 133 -13.43 3.51 8.00
CA THR A 133 -14.86 3.19 7.90
C THR A 133 -15.21 2.65 6.51
N SER A 134 -16.40 2.08 6.33
CA SER A 134 -16.90 1.83 4.98
C SER A 134 -17.14 3.16 4.25
N ILE A 135 -17.05 3.13 2.92
CA ILE A 135 -17.33 4.31 2.06
C ILE A 135 -18.75 4.84 2.35
N LEU A 136 -19.73 3.93 2.50
CA LEU A 136 -21.13 4.25 2.74
C LEU A 136 -21.39 4.93 4.09
N SER A 137 -20.53 4.71 5.09
CA SER A 137 -20.72 5.25 6.44
C SER A 137 -19.83 6.45 6.75
N LEU A 138 -18.96 6.86 5.83
CA LEU A 138 -18.02 7.96 6.08
C LEU A 138 -18.74 9.25 6.44
N GLU A 139 -19.74 9.65 5.66
CA GLU A 139 -20.45 10.91 5.84
C GLU A 139 -21.11 11.00 7.23
N SER A 140 -21.90 9.98 7.60
CA SER A 140 -22.54 9.94 8.93
C SER A 140 -21.50 9.88 10.06
N THR A 141 -20.39 9.16 9.85
CA THR A 141 -19.30 9.13 10.84
C THR A 141 -18.68 10.52 11.04
N LEU A 142 -18.46 11.28 9.98
CA LEU A 142 -17.92 12.63 10.07
C LEU A 142 -18.88 13.63 10.71
N GLU A 143 -20.21 13.43 10.57
CA GLU A 143 -21.23 14.24 11.24
C GLU A 143 -21.24 14.06 12.75
N GLU A 144 -21.05 12.85 13.21
CA GLU A 144 -21.10 12.49 14.62
C GLU A 144 -19.73 12.66 15.33
N PHE A 145 -18.63 12.74 14.57
CA PHE A 145 -17.28 12.72 15.13
C PHE A 145 -16.93 14.08 15.79
N PRO A 146 -16.46 14.09 17.07
CA PRO A 146 -16.25 15.31 17.83
C PRO A 146 -14.91 16.01 17.52
N PHE A 147 -14.74 16.50 16.28
CA PHE A 147 -13.52 17.19 15.81
C PHE A 147 -13.07 18.35 16.71
N GLN A 148 -14.02 19.02 17.38
CA GLN A 148 -13.72 20.15 18.27
C GLN A 148 -12.86 19.78 19.48
N ARG A 149 -12.77 18.49 19.82
CA ARG A 149 -11.94 17.98 20.93
C ARG A 149 -10.54 17.60 20.49
N LEU A 150 -10.31 17.47 19.20
CA LEU A 150 -8.98 17.21 18.66
C LEU A 150 -8.09 18.45 18.74
N ARG A 151 -6.78 18.21 18.76
CA ARG A 151 -5.79 19.29 18.57
C ARG A 151 -5.99 19.94 17.20
N ARG A 152 -5.81 21.25 17.14
CA ARG A 152 -6.01 22.02 15.90
C ARG A 152 -5.06 21.64 14.76
N ASP A 153 -3.91 21.06 15.08
CA ASP A 153 -2.89 20.65 14.12
C ASP A 153 -2.93 19.15 13.78
N THR A 154 -3.94 18.41 14.25
CA THR A 154 -4.10 16.98 13.94
C THR A 154 -4.17 16.74 12.43
N LEU A 155 -3.45 15.73 11.95
CA LEU A 155 -3.53 15.25 10.58
C LEU A 155 -4.70 14.28 10.44
N VAL A 156 -5.65 14.60 9.58
CA VAL A 156 -6.81 13.73 9.29
C VAL A 156 -6.58 13.01 7.97
N CYS A 157 -6.71 11.69 8.00
CA CYS A 157 -6.50 10.82 6.86
C CYS A 157 -7.71 9.91 6.64
N ASP A 158 -7.87 9.43 5.43
CA ASP A 158 -8.69 8.26 5.11
C ASP A 158 -7.86 7.19 4.41
N VAL A 159 -8.38 5.97 4.36
CA VAL A 159 -7.80 4.84 3.62
C VAL A 159 -8.84 4.14 2.75
N LEU A 160 -9.87 4.87 2.33
CA LEU A 160 -10.96 4.36 1.52
C LEU A 160 -10.50 4.07 0.08
N SER A 161 -11.27 3.21 -0.60
CA SER A 161 -10.96 2.79 -1.97
C SER A 161 -11.38 3.80 -3.05
N VAL A 162 -12.07 4.87 -2.69
CA VAL A 162 -12.36 6.05 -3.53
C VAL A 162 -11.74 7.28 -2.88
N LYS A 163 -11.36 8.29 -3.65
CA LYS A 163 -10.60 9.43 -3.13
C LYS A 163 -11.29 10.77 -3.28
N GLN A 164 -11.99 11.04 -4.38
CA GLN A 164 -12.69 12.33 -4.57
C GLN A 164 -13.77 12.56 -3.50
N PHE A 165 -14.57 11.54 -3.23
CA PHE A 165 -15.65 11.62 -2.26
C PHE A 165 -15.17 11.97 -0.84
N PRO A 166 -14.24 11.21 -0.22
CA PRO A 166 -13.72 11.59 1.11
C PRO A 166 -13.00 12.93 1.10
N LYS A 167 -12.25 13.28 0.05
CA LYS A 167 -11.61 14.60 -0.12
C LYS A 167 -12.65 15.71 -0.03
N HIS A 168 -13.75 15.61 -0.78
CA HIS A 168 -14.81 16.63 -0.76
C HIS A 168 -15.44 16.76 0.63
N LEU A 169 -15.75 15.65 1.30
CA LEU A 169 -16.31 15.67 2.65
C LEU A 169 -15.35 16.31 3.65
N PHE A 170 -14.07 15.93 3.62
CA PHE A 170 -13.08 16.51 4.53
C PHE A 170 -12.88 18.02 4.28
N VAL A 171 -12.79 18.45 3.03
CA VAL A 171 -12.62 19.88 2.72
C VAL A 171 -13.83 20.71 3.15
N GLN A 172 -15.04 20.16 3.02
CA GLN A 172 -16.29 20.85 3.41
C GLN A 172 -16.51 20.89 4.92
N ARG A 173 -16.22 19.79 5.62
CA ARG A 173 -16.60 19.62 7.02
C ARG A 173 -15.48 19.97 8.01
N LEU A 174 -14.22 19.76 7.62
CA LEU A 174 -13.10 20.00 8.52
C LEU A 174 -12.70 21.49 8.55
N PRO A 175 -12.62 22.12 9.73
CA PRO A 175 -12.03 23.43 9.90
C PRO A 175 -10.67 23.55 9.19
N LYS A 176 -10.35 24.75 8.68
CA LYS A 176 -9.13 25.00 7.91
C LYS A 176 -7.82 24.72 8.63
N HIS A 177 -7.85 24.61 9.95
CA HIS A 177 -6.66 24.35 10.74
C HIS A 177 -6.25 22.87 10.80
N PHE A 178 -7.12 21.93 10.41
CA PHE A 178 -6.73 20.52 10.26
C PHE A 178 -5.97 20.27 8.97
N ASP A 179 -5.00 19.38 9.04
CA ASP A 179 -4.33 18.84 7.85
C ASP A 179 -5.15 17.70 7.27
N ILE A 180 -5.09 17.52 5.94
CA ILE A 180 -5.83 16.49 5.22
C ILE A 180 -4.86 15.74 4.29
N LEU A 181 -4.76 14.43 4.48
CA LEU A 181 -4.00 13.52 3.63
C LEU A 181 -4.92 12.35 3.22
N CYS A 182 -5.22 12.23 1.95
CA CYS A 182 -5.96 11.09 1.43
C CYS A 182 -5.00 9.96 1.08
N LEU A 183 -5.27 8.75 1.58
CA LEU A 183 -4.45 7.56 1.37
C LEU A 183 -5.29 6.45 0.74
N HIS A 184 -4.68 5.63 -0.09
CA HIS A 184 -5.25 4.35 -0.50
C HIS A 184 -4.16 3.29 -0.62
N PRO A 185 -3.97 2.44 0.40
CA PRO A 185 -3.23 1.19 0.25
C PRO A 185 -3.98 0.32 -0.77
N MET A 186 -3.36 0.08 -1.95
CA MET A 186 -3.94 -0.75 -3.00
C MET A 186 -3.84 -2.24 -2.67
N PHE A 187 -3.95 -2.55 -1.38
CA PHE A 187 -3.87 -3.89 -0.80
C PHE A 187 -4.69 -3.95 0.48
N GLY A 188 -5.10 -5.14 0.85
CA GLY A 188 -5.89 -5.39 2.05
C GLY A 188 -5.30 -6.50 2.93
N PRO A 189 -6.06 -6.97 3.93
CA PRO A 189 -5.60 -8.01 4.85
C PRO A 189 -5.13 -9.29 4.16
N ASP A 190 -5.73 -9.66 3.03
CA ASP A 190 -5.37 -10.88 2.30
C ASP A 190 -4.11 -10.71 1.46
N SER A 191 -4.06 -9.70 0.60
CA SER A 191 -2.91 -9.41 -0.27
C SER A 191 -1.69 -8.85 0.49
N GLY A 192 -1.90 -8.15 1.61
CA GLY A 192 -0.85 -7.58 2.46
C GLY A 192 -0.49 -8.42 3.70
N LYS A 193 -0.98 -9.65 3.82
CA LYS A 193 -0.82 -10.50 5.02
C LYS A 193 0.63 -10.76 5.41
N GLY A 194 1.49 -11.01 4.45
CA GLY A 194 2.91 -11.34 4.69
C GLY A 194 3.82 -10.13 4.69
N SER A 195 3.85 -9.42 3.59
CA SER A 195 4.74 -8.27 3.33
C SER A 195 4.01 -7.20 2.54
N TRP A 196 4.41 -5.95 2.74
CA TRP A 196 3.94 -4.81 1.93
C TRP A 196 4.94 -4.41 0.85
N GLN A 197 6.00 -5.21 0.68
CA GLN A 197 7.06 -4.94 -0.29
C GLN A 197 6.49 -4.81 -1.71
N ASP A 198 6.78 -3.68 -2.36
CA ASP A 198 6.36 -3.30 -3.71
C ASP A 198 4.83 -3.12 -3.91
N LEU A 199 4.02 -3.28 -2.84
CA LEU A 199 2.59 -2.99 -2.91
C LEU A 199 2.36 -1.48 -3.00
N PRO A 200 1.48 -1.00 -3.91
CA PRO A 200 1.31 0.43 -4.10
C PRO A 200 0.50 1.05 -2.96
N LEU A 201 1.01 2.19 -2.46
CA LEU A 201 0.27 3.13 -1.62
C LEU A 201 0.08 4.42 -2.42
N VAL A 202 -1.15 4.75 -2.75
CA VAL A 202 -1.50 6.05 -3.37
C VAL A 202 -1.77 7.07 -2.27
N PHE A 203 -1.31 8.32 -2.48
CA PHE A 203 -1.59 9.42 -1.55
C PHE A 203 -1.73 10.76 -2.26
N ASP A 204 -2.57 11.64 -1.66
CA ASP A 204 -2.78 13.04 -2.06
C ASP A 204 -2.71 13.94 -0.81
N LYS A 205 -1.74 14.87 -0.79
CA LYS A 205 -1.59 15.89 0.25
C LYS A 205 -2.57 17.04 0.01
N VAL A 206 -3.84 16.80 0.30
CA VAL A 206 -4.95 17.72 -0.03
C VAL A 206 -4.80 19.07 0.66
N ARG A 207 -4.41 19.07 1.94
CA ARG A 207 -4.20 20.29 2.73
C ARG A 207 -3.20 20.00 3.84
N ILE A 208 -1.98 20.47 3.70
CA ILE A 208 -0.97 20.42 4.76
C ILE A 208 -0.58 21.87 5.06
N GLY A 209 -0.78 22.30 6.30
CA GLY A 209 -0.51 23.66 6.71
C GLY A 209 0.98 23.99 6.72
N GLU A 210 1.26 25.28 6.69
CA GLU A 210 2.62 25.80 6.83
C GLU A 210 3.14 25.55 8.25
N GLY A 211 4.44 25.24 8.34
CA GLY A 211 5.16 24.97 9.60
C GLY A 211 5.76 23.57 9.66
N ASP A 212 7.02 23.52 10.11
CA ASP A 212 7.86 22.32 10.09
C ASP A 212 7.19 21.11 10.75
N LYS A 213 6.57 21.28 11.91
CA LYS A 213 5.94 20.18 12.65
C LYS A 213 4.77 19.51 11.92
N ARG A 214 4.00 20.27 11.15
CA ARG A 214 2.85 19.75 10.38
C ARG A 214 3.35 18.95 9.18
N GLN A 215 4.33 19.49 8.46
CA GLN A 215 5.02 18.83 7.36
C GLN A 215 5.74 17.56 7.85
N GLU A 216 6.46 17.64 8.96
CA GLU A 216 7.15 16.50 9.57
C GLU A 216 6.17 15.38 9.93
N ARG A 217 5.02 15.69 10.56
CA ARG A 217 4.00 14.69 10.90
C ARG A 217 3.47 13.96 9.67
N CYS A 218 3.12 14.68 8.61
CA CYS A 218 2.70 14.09 7.35
C CYS A 218 3.81 13.20 6.76
N ASN A 219 5.04 13.70 6.73
CA ASN A 219 6.18 12.95 6.20
C ASN A 219 6.52 11.72 7.07
N HIS A 220 6.34 11.78 8.39
CA HIS A 220 6.56 10.63 9.27
C HIS A 220 5.54 9.51 8.99
N LEU A 221 4.27 9.86 8.81
CA LEU A 221 3.26 8.87 8.43
C LEU A 221 3.56 8.24 7.06
N LEU A 222 3.91 9.05 6.05
CA LEU A 222 4.28 8.52 4.72
C LEU A 222 5.54 7.66 4.78
N ARG A 223 6.54 8.08 5.56
CA ARG A 223 7.78 7.31 5.75
C ARG A 223 7.54 5.95 6.41
N PHE A 224 6.56 5.85 7.31
CA PHE A 224 6.16 4.54 7.85
C PHE A 224 5.82 3.56 6.70
N PHE A 225 4.95 3.93 5.77
CA PHE A 225 4.60 3.06 4.65
C PHE A 225 5.80 2.75 3.73
N GLU A 226 6.64 3.74 3.51
CA GLU A 226 7.89 3.57 2.74
C GLU A 226 8.82 2.55 3.42
N THR A 227 9.00 2.63 4.74
CA THR A 227 9.84 1.68 5.51
C THR A 227 9.26 0.27 5.57
N GLN A 228 7.92 0.13 5.46
CA GLN A 228 7.27 -1.18 5.29
C GLN A 228 7.47 -1.76 3.87
N GLY A 229 8.12 -1.02 2.97
CA GLY A 229 8.43 -1.43 1.60
C GLY A 229 7.38 -1.07 0.57
N CYS A 230 6.38 -0.25 0.91
CA CYS A 230 5.35 0.16 -0.04
C CYS A 230 5.96 0.97 -1.19
N ARG A 231 5.44 0.76 -2.39
CA ARG A 231 5.71 1.63 -3.54
C ARG A 231 4.83 2.87 -3.43
N MET A 232 5.46 3.99 -3.05
CA MET A 232 4.79 5.27 -2.82
C MET A 232 4.39 5.92 -4.15
N VAL A 233 3.11 6.29 -4.29
CA VAL A 233 2.55 6.88 -5.52
C VAL A 233 1.79 8.15 -5.15
N GLU A 234 2.38 9.32 -5.43
CA GLU A 234 1.72 10.61 -5.23
C GLU A 234 0.89 10.95 -6.47
N MET A 235 -0.42 11.13 -6.29
CA MET A 235 -1.32 11.59 -7.36
C MET A 235 -2.55 12.25 -6.76
N SER A 236 -3.25 13.07 -7.56
CA SER A 236 -4.49 13.71 -7.11
C SER A 236 -5.61 12.67 -6.90
N CYS A 237 -6.56 12.98 -6.04
CA CYS A 237 -7.73 12.15 -5.80
C CYS A 237 -8.54 11.90 -7.08
N GLU A 238 -8.62 12.88 -7.97
CA GLU A 238 -9.31 12.81 -9.26
C GLU A 238 -8.63 11.80 -10.19
N GLU A 239 -7.31 11.88 -10.30
CA GLU A 239 -6.53 10.95 -11.12
C GLU A 239 -6.58 9.53 -10.55
N HIS A 240 -6.52 9.41 -9.21
CA HIS A 240 -6.70 8.12 -8.55
C HIS A 240 -8.04 7.48 -8.94
N ASP A 241 -9.15 8.19 -8.80
CA ASP A 241 -10.48 7.62 -9.05
C ASP A 241 -10.67 7.25 -10.52
N ARG A 242 -10.09 8.03 -11.45
CA ARG A 242 -10.08 7.68 -12.87
C ARG A 242 -9.34 6.36 -13.13
N GLN A 243 -8.16 6.17 -12.53
CA GLN A 243 -7.38 4.93 -12.68
C GLN A 243 -8.02 3.76 -11.94
N ALA A 244 -8.55 3.98 -10.73
CA ALA A 244 -9.20 2.95 -9.94
C ALA A 244 -10.47 2.41 -10.61
N ALA A 245 -11.23 3.26 -11.33
CA ALA A 245 -12.38 2.80 -12.10
C ALA A 245 -11.98 1.81 -13.21
N SER A 246 -10.92 2.12 -13.97
CA SER A 246 -10.46 1.26 -15.07
C SER A 246 -9.64 0.04 -14.62
N SER A 247 -9.23 -0.03 -13.36
CA SER A 247 -8.46 -1.13 -12.80
C SER A 247 -9.22 -1.86 -11.68
N GLN A 248 -9.26 -1.27 -10.47
CA GLN A 248 -9.84 -1.92 -9.28
C GLN A 248 -11.32 -2.24 -9.47
N PHE A 249 -12.15 -1.28 -9.92
CA PHE A 249 -13.59 -1.51 -10.11
C PHE A 249 -13.86 -2.59 -11.17
N ILE A 250 -13.12 -2.57 -12.31
CA ILE A 250 -13.22 -3.63 -13.33
C ILE A 250 -12.81 -4.98 -12.75
N THR A 251 -11.73 -5.04 -11.97
CA THR A 251 -11.28 -6.28 -11.31
C THR A 251 -12.38 -6.88 -10.43
N HIS A 252 -12.99 -6.07 -9.57
CA HIS A 252 -14.09 -6.52 -8.71
C HIS A 252 -15.34 -6.91 -9.51
N THR A 253 -15.66 -6.16 -10.59
CA THR A 253 -16.81 -6.46 -11.45
C THR A 253 -16.64 -7.80 -12.15
N VAL A 254 -15.48 -8.03 -12.78
CA VAL A 254 -15.18 -9.30 -13.49
C VAL A 254 -15.13 -10.46 -12.51
N GLY A 255 -14.48 -10.30 -11.36
CA GLY A 255 -14.44 -11.35 -10.35
C GLY A 255 -15.82 -11.73 -9.83
N ARG A 256 -16.73 -10.74 -9.62
CA ARG A 256 -18.12 -10.99 -9.24
C ARG A 256 -18.92 -11.65 -10.36
N MET A 257 -18.74 -11.23 -11.61
CA MET A 257 -19.36 -11.91 -12.78
C MET A 257 -18.95 -13.39 -12.83
N LEU A 258 -17.64 -13.67 -12.72
CA LEU A 258 -17.14 -15.05 -12.73
C LEU A 258 -17.62 -15.83 -11.51
N GLY A 259 -17.72 -15.21 -10.33
CA GLY A 259 -18.26 -15.82 -9.12
C GLY A 259 -19.72 -16.24 -9.27
N THR A 260 -20.56 -15.47 -10.01
CA THR A 260 -21.95 -15.87 -10.30
C THR A 260 -22.06 -17.08 -11.26
N MET A 261 -20.97 -17.45 -11.95
CA MET A 261 -20.90 -18.64 -12.78
C MET A 261 -20.60 -19.92 -11.99
N GLU A 262 -20.32 -19.81 -10.68
CA GLU A 262 -19.99 -20.93 -9.79
C GLU A 262 -18.87 -21.82 -10.33
N LEU A 263 -17.82 -21.18 -10.88
CA LEU A 263 -16.68 -21.87 -11.46
C LEU A 263 -15.92 -22.69 -10.42
N SER A 264 -15.50 -23.90 -10.78
CA SER A 264 -14.73 -24.80 -9.91
C SER A 264 -13.55 -25.43 -10.67
N GLU A 265 -12.54 -25.84 -9.93
CA GLU A 265 -11.41 -26.60 -10.50
C GLU A 265 -11.87 -27.85 -11.24
N THR A 266 -11.17 -28.15 -12.33
CA THR A 266 -11.38 -29.35 -13.13
C THR A 266 -10.07 -30.12 -13.31
N THR A 267 -10.15 -31.39 -13.71
CA THR A 267 -8.97 -32.22 -13.95
C THR A 267 -8.08 -31.73 -15.12
N ILE A 268 -8.59 -30.79 -15.92
CA ILE A 268 -7.91 -30.19 -17.07
C ILE A 268 -7.71 -28.67 -16.90
N SER A 269 -7.77 -28.16 -15.67
CA SER A 269 -7.55 -26.74 -15.38
C SER A 269 -6.19 -26.29 -15.92
N THR A 270 -6.19 -25.09 -16.49
CA THR A 270 -4.98 -24.45 -17.01
C THR A 270 -4.54 -23.34 -16.05
N LYS A 271 -3.29 -22.90 -16.09
CA LYS A 271 -2.80 -21.75 -15.30
C LYS A 271 -3.63 -20.48 -15.48
N GLY A 272 -4.18 -20.26 -16.70
CA GLY A 272 -5.08 -19.13 -16.96
C GLY A 272 -6.40 -19.28 -16.20
N PHE A 273 -6.97 -20.49 -16.16
CA PHE A 273 -8.18 -20.77 -15.39
C PHE A 273 -7.94 -20.64 -13.88
N ASP A 274 -6.81 -21.15 -13.38
CA ASP A 274 -6.42 -21.00 -11.96
C ASP A 274 -6.30 -19.52 -11.56
N SER A 275 -5.81 -18.66 -12.48
CA SER A 275 -5.76 -17.21 -12.25
C SER A 275 -7.16 -16.59 -12.17
N LEU A 276 -8.15 -17.08 -12.94
CA LEU A 276 -9.54 -16.63 -12.84
C LEU A 276 -10.17 -17.07 -11.52
N LEU A 277 -9.94 -18.31 -11.06
CA LEU A 277 -10.40 -18.77 -9.75
C LEU A 277 -9.79 -17.93 -8.62
N SER A 278 -8.50 -17.65 -8.68
CA SER A 278 -7.84 -16.77 -7.72
C SER A 278 -8.41 -15.35 -7.74
N LEU A 279 -8.80 -14.81 -8.91
CA LEU A 279 -9.48 -13.53 -9.00
C LEU A 279 -10.83 -13.56 -8.29
N VAL A 280 -11.62 -14.63 -8.49
CA VAL A 280 -12.91 -14.83 -7.79
C VAL A 280 -12.69 -14.87 -6.28
N ASP A 281 -11.74 -15.67 -5.79
CA ASP A 281 -11.44 -15.80 -4.37
C ASP A 281 -11.08 -14.45 -3.73
N ASN A 282 -10.32 -13.62 -4.44
CA ASN A 282 -9.86 -12.33 -3.93
C ASN A 282 -10.91 -11.20 -4.01
N THR A 283 -12.00 -11.37 -4.74
CA THR A 283 -12.95 -10.27 -5.01
C THR A 283 -14.41 -10.61 -4.70
N TYR A 284 -14.83 -11.85 -4.90
CA TYR A 284 -16.23 -12.25 -4.72
C TYR A 284 -16.65 -12.25 -3.25
N HIS A 285 -15.73 -12.59 -2.35
CA HIS A 285 -15.95 -12.64 -0.90
C HIS A 285 -15.85 -11.28 -0.21
N ASP A 286 -15.34 -10.25 -0.88
CA ASP A 286 -15.40 -8.89 -0.37
C ASP A 286 -16.86 -8.46 -0.14
N SER A 287 -17.08 -7.60 0.87
CA SER A 287 -18.41 -7.12 1.17
C SER A 287 -19.06 -6.47 -0.05
N PHE A 288 -20.35 -6.70 -0.24
CA PHE A 288 -21.09 -6.02 -1.31
C PHE A 288 -21.08 -4.51 -1.13
N ASP A 289 -21.02 -4.03 0.12
CA ASP A 289 -20.93 -2.60 0.45
C ASP A 289 -19.65 -1.95 -0.08
N LEU A 290 -18.51 -2.66 -0.06
CA LEU A 290 -17.27 -2.19 -0.67
C LEU A 290 -17.46 -2.02 -2.19
N TYR A 291 -17.93 -3.05 -2.87
CA TYR A 291 -18.16 -3.02 -4.31
C TYR A 291 -19.17 -1.95 -4.71
N TYR A 292 -20.27 -1.85 -3.96
CA TYR A 292 -21.30 -0.84 -4.17
C TYR A 292 -20.77 0.58 -3.96
N GLY A 293 -19.92 0.76 -2.94
CA GLY A 293 -19.22 2.02 -2.71
C GLY A 293 -18.27 2.42 -3.84
N LEU A 294 -17.53 1.47 -4.41
CA LEU A 294 -16.68 1.70 -5.59
C LEU A 294 -17.48 2.17 -6.81
N PHE A 295 -18.71 1.68 -6.96
CA PHE A 295 -19.59 2.10 -8.05
C PHE A 295 -20.22 3.47 -7.80
N LEU A 296 -20.83 3.68 -6.63
CA LEU A 296 -21.62 4.88 -6.33
C LEU A 296 -20.78 6.15 -6.19
N TYR A 297 -19.60 6.03 -5.58
CA TYR A 297 -18.78 7.16 -5.19
C TYR A 297 -17.57 7.41 -6.10
N ASN A 298 -17.47 6.67 -7.21
CA ASN A 298 -16.53 6.96 -8.27
C ASN A 298 -17.28 7.31 -9.55
N GLU A 299 -17.27 8.56 -9.93
CA GLU A 299 -17.98 9.09 -11.10
C GLU A 299 -17.62 8.41 -12.44
N ASN A 300 -16.41 7.79 -12.50
CA ASN A 300 -15.92 7.11 -13.70
C ASN A 300 -16.42 5.66 -13.80
N ALA A 301 -16.94 5.06 -12.71
CA ALA A 301 -17.29 3.65 -12.64
C ALA A 301 -18.39 3.24 -13.62
N SER A 302 -19.42 4.07 -13.79
CA SER A 302 -20.51 3.79 -14.72
C SER A 302 -20.05 3.73 -16.18
N THR A 303 -19.11 4.61 -16.56
CA THR A 303 -18.51 4.61 -17.90
C THR A 303 -17.68 3.34 -18.14
N GLU A 304 -16.90 2.91 -17.16
CA GLU A 304 -16.11 1.70 -17.26
C GLU A 304 -16.98 0.44 -17.31
N LEU A 305 -18.08 0.41 -16.58
CA LEU A 305 -19.05 -0.68 -16.64
C LEU A 305 -19.67 -0.81 -18.04
N ALA A 306 -20.10 0.32 -18.63
CA ALA A 306 -20.63 0.33 -20.00
C ALA A 306 -19.58 -0.09 -21.04
N ARG A 307 -18.32 0.28 -20.85
CA ARG A 307 -17.20 -0.18 -21.70
C ARG A 307 -16.98 -1.68 -21.62
N LEU A 308 -17.08 -2.26 -20.41
CA LEU A 308 -16.96 -3.70 -20.19
C LEU A 308 -18.11 -4.46 -20.90
N GLU A 309 -19.35 -3.98 -20.76
CA GLU A 309 -20.53 -4.54 -21.42
C GLU A 309 -20.37 -4.51 -22.95
N LEU A 310 -19.97 -3.36 -23.51
CA LEU A 310 -19.73 -3.21 -24.94
C LEU A 310 -18.63 -4.17 -25.45
N ALA A 311 -17.53 -4.31 -24.70
CA ALA A 311 -16.44 -5.21 -25.04
C ALA A 311 -16.91 -6.67 -25.07
N PHE A 312 -17.73 -7.09 -24.11
CA PHE A 312 -18.34 -8.42 -24.08
C PHE A 312 -19.24 -8.66 -25.31
N ASP A 313 -20.12 -7.71 -25.64
CA ASP A 313 -21.01 -7.81 -26.79
C ASP A 313 -20.26 -7.85 -28.12
N GLN A 314 -19.15 -7.12 -28.24
CA GLN A 314 -18.26 -7.18 -29.42
C GLN A 314 -17.66 -8.57 -29.61
N VAL A 315 -17.11 -9.17 -28.56
CA VAL A 315 -16.54 -10.52 -28.63
C VAL A 315 -17.61 -11.54 -28.97
N LYS A 316 -18.77 -11.47 -28.32
CA LYS A 316 -19.92 -12.34 -28.61
C LYS A 316 -20.35 -12.22 -30.07
N SER A 317 -20.49 -11.00 -30.59
CA SER A 317 -20.88 -10.75 -31.98
C SER A 317 -19.86 -11.34 -32.97
N GLN A 318 -18.55 -11.18 -32.71
CA GLN A 318 -17.50 -11.79 -33.56
C GLN A 318 -17.62 -13.32 -33.62
N LEU A 319 -17.87 -13.97 -32.48
CA LEU A 319 -18.05 -15.43 -32.44
C LEU A 319 -19.28 -15.87 -33.25
N PHE A 320 -20.41 -15.18 -33.09
CA PHE A 320 -21.64 -15.52 -33.83
C PHE A 320 -21.51 -15.21 -35.33
N CYS A 321 -20.90 -14.12 -35.72
CA CYS A 321 -20.62 -13.83 -37.12
C CYS A 321 -19.80 -14.97 -37.77
N ARG A 322 -18.75 -15.41 -37.09
CA ARG A 322 -17.92 -16.50 -37.59
C ARG A 322 -18.68 -17.83 -37.68
N LEU A 323 -19.50 -18.13 -36.69
CA LEU A 323 -20.37 -19.30 -36.71
C LEU A 323 -21.34 -19.26 -37.91
N HIS A 324 -22.01 -18.12 -38.15
CA HIS A 324 -22.92 -17.94 -39.28
C HIS A 324 -22.23 -18.06 -40.62
N GLU A 325 -21.00 -17.56 -40.76
CA GLU A 325 -20.20 -17.75 -41.99
C GLU A 325 -19.95 -19.22 -42.26
N LEU A 326 -19.53 -19.99 -41.25
CA LEU A 326 -19.31 -21.43 -41.37
C LEU A 326 -20.56 -22.19 -41.81
N ILE A 327 -21.69 -21.92 -41.13
CA ILE A 327 -22.97 -22.55 -41.45
C ILE A 327 -23.40 -22.21 -42.89
N ARG A 328 -23.22 -20.94 -43.30
CA ARG A 328 -23.59 -20.51 -44.66
C ARG A 328 -22.71 -21.21 -45.71
N THR A 329 -21.41 -21.33 -45.48
CA THR A 329 -20.49 -21.98 -46.37
C THR A 329 -20.78 -23.48 -46.50
N GLU A 330 -21.15 -24.16 -45.40
CA GLU A 330 -21.48 -25.57 -45.41
C GLU A 330 -22.84 -25.85 -46.08
N HIS A 331 -23.84 -24.99 -45.91
CA HIS A 331 -25.18 -25.22 -46.43
C HIS A 331 -25.42 -24.63 -47.82
N PHE A 332 -24.75 -23.53 -48.17
CA PHE A 332 -24.98 -22.80 -49.41
C PHE A 332 -23.80 -22.80 -50.37
N GLY A 333 -22.57 -23.12 -49.88
CA GLY A 333 -21.35 -23.16 -50.69
C GLY A 333 -21.23 -24.41 -51.61
N LYS A 334 -22.04 -25.44 -51.38
CA LYS A 334 -22.03 -26.68 -52.20
C LYS A 334 -22.86 -26.61 -53.49
N ASP A 335 -23.68 -25.56 -53.62
CA ASP A 335 -24.59 -25.44 -54.79
C ASP A 335 -23.97 -24.56 -55.91
N LEU A 336 -22.74 -24.13 -55.82
CA LEU A 336 -22.05 -23.30 -56.82
C LEU A 336 -21.00 -24.03 -57.63
N GLU A 337 -20.79 -25.35 -57.41
CA GLU A 337 -19.85 -26.22 -58.18
C GLU A 337 -20.58 -27.28 -59.00
N THR A 338 -21.83 -27.06 -59.42
CA THR A 338 -22.49 -27.93 -60.42
C THR A 338 -22.82 -27.21 -61.73
#